data_c4b2be9d3c61bdbc8871008650a767a8
#
_entry.id   c4b2be9d3c61bdbc8871008650a767a8
#
_cell.length_a   1.000
_cell.length_b   1.000
_cell.length_c   1.000
_cell.angle_alpha   90.00
_cell.angle_beta   90.00
_cell.angle_gamma   90.00
#
_symmetry.space_group_name_H-M   'P 1'
#
loop_
_entity.id
_entity.type
_entity.pdbx_description
1 polymer ?
#
loop_
_entity_poly.entity_id
_entity_poly.type
_entity_poly.pdbx_seq_one_letter_code
_entity_poly.pdbx_strand_id
1 'polypeptide(L)'
;MTYQDLLNRVDDLRLLAVPPVPGEASGCMSSYDRRSRYDPDTDTYEDWAANDDGTGYIRRLDDGTIVAFEADGPGVIWRIWSALPQSGHIRIYLDDKDTPAIDVPFIDWFERSAGEVPPLNLSELSARLSRGRNSFIPIPFSHYCRVELAPDWGCYYHFTYTRFPSGTVMPNYQERFSPQGYIALAKLDRRLYDRGNPIPDTILAEAIIPAGTTQTMWACDGAGALSYIMFNPASLSDPSEEVLRRIVLEICWDGSEHPAVLAPVGDFFGSAPGINRFHALPLSMNRYAFESRWFMPFSQGARIRIRNLSDSEQRISLRLAIEPCENADQLLRFHARWHQGVFIDTDAARFAPGHDRWPDWPILLTKGRGRFCGLHLHVYNKWTEPEKPASTWWYGQWESKSVDWWWGEGDEKLFVDGEKFPSTFGTGSEDYVGYAWAAEPPFARFEHPFACLSRMPIDGNGHTSVSRFQIADNVPFQHSFEGYLEKYKSDIWSDHGSHGKCLYAATPYWYQDANSNDAYPDISPESLWGQYHL
;
A
#
# COMPACT_ATOMS: atom_id res chain seq x y z
N MET A 1 -25.96 0.23 4.12
CA MET A 1 -25.03 1.37 3.83
C MET A 1 -25.68 2.30 2.81
N THR A 2 -25.40 3.58 2.88
CA THR A 2 -25.76 4.59 1.87
C THR A 2 -24.56 4.83 0.94
N TYR A 3 -24.76 5.51 -0.19
CA TYR A 3 -23.65 5.90 -1.06
C TYR A 3 -22.67 6.85 -0.33
N GLN A 4 -23.18 7.72 0.57
CA GLN A 4 -22.35 8.59 1.40
C GLN A 4 -21.44 7.78 2.36
N ASP A 5 -21.91 6.66 2.92
CA ASP A 5 -21.08 5.79 3.77
C ASP A 5 -19.91 5.20 2.98
N LEU A 6 -20.13 4.84 1.71
CA LEU A 6 -19.05 4.38 0.82
C LEU A 6 -18.04 5.49 0.55
N LEU A 7 -18.51 6.72 0.29
CA LEU A 7 -17.62 7.86 0.07
C LEU A 7 -16.80 8.21 1.34
N ASN A 8 -17.41 8.11 2.52
CA ASN A 8 -16.68 8.32 3.77
C ASN A 8 -15.58 7.28 3.99
N ARG A 9 -15.79 6.03 3.57
CA ARG A 9 -14.75 4.99 3.66
C ARG A 9 -13.52 5.30 2.82
N VAL A 10 -13.62 6.18 1.82
CA VAL A 10 -12.49 6.54 0.95
C VAL A 10 -11.48 7.44 1.67
N ASP A 11 -11.92 8.34 2.57
CA ASP A 11 -11.04 9.34 3.19
C ASP A 11 -11.10 9.43 4.72
N ASP A 12 -12.04 8.76 5.39
CA ASP A 12 -12.12 8.77 6.86
C ASP A 12 -11.23 7.70 7.48
N LEU A 13 -10.05 8.10 7.93
CA LEU A 13 -9.07 7.22 8.57
C LEU A 13 -9.54 6.63 9.90
N ARG A 14 -10.59 7.20 10.54
CA ARG A 14 -11.17 6.63 11.78
C ARG A 14 -11.84 5.28 11.54
N LEU A 15 -12.39 5.08 10.35
CA LEU A 15 -13.06 3.84 9.97
C LEU A 15 -12.11 2.64 9.90
N LEU A 16 -10.81 2.88 9.74
CA LEU A 16 -9.80 1.82 9.74
C LEU A 16 -9.61 1.18 11.13
N ALA A 17 -9.89 1.92 12.19
CA ALA A 17 -9.83 1.41 13.56
C ALA A 17 -11.07 0.56 13.93
N VAL A 18 -12.13 0.57 13.13
CA VAL A 18 -13.33 -0.26 13.37
C VAL A 18 -13.00 -1.72 13.04
N PRO A 19 -13.20 -2.66 14.00
CA PRO A 19 -12.95 -4.07 13.75
C PRO A 19 -13.73 -4.59 12.55
N PRO A 20 -13.13 -5.44 11.70
CA PRO A 20 -13.85 -6.07 10.61
C PRO A 20 -14.93 -7.02 11.17
N VAL A 21 -16.09 -7.04 10.53
CA VAL A 21 -17.15 -7.96 10.87
C VAL A 21 -16.91 -9.33 10.22
N PRO A 22 -17.33 -10.44 10.84
CA PRO A 22 -17.24 -11.76 10.21
C PRO A 22 -17.95 -11.77 8.85
N GLY A 23 -17.27 -12.26 7.82
CA GLY A 23 -17.75 -12.26 6.44
C GLY A 23 -17.42 -11.02 5.61
N GLU A 24 -16.79 -9.98 6.20
CA GLU A 24 -16.13 -8.92 5.43
C GLU A 24 -14.82 -9.47 4.86
N ALA A 25 -14.67 -9.47 3.54
CA ALA A 25 -13.50 -10.01 2.85
C ALA A 25 -13.12 -9.11 1.68
N SER A 26 -11.83 -8.82 1.52
CA SER A 26 -11.30 -8.05 0.40
C SER A 26 -10.39 -8.89 -0.48
N GLY A 27 -10.23 -8.48 -1.72
CA GLY A 27 -9.31 -9.11 -2.67
C GLY A 27 -9.02 -8.21 -3.87
N CYS A 28 -8.15 -8.71 -4.73
CA CYS A 28 -7.85 -8.10 -6.02
C CYS A 28 -7.98 -9.16 -7.12
N MET A 29 -8.81 -8.90 -8.11
CA MET A 29 -8.78 -9.64 -9.36
C MET A 29 -7.90 -8.86 -10.34
N SER A 30 -6.82 -9.51 -10.77
CA SER A 30 -5.81 -8.92 -11.63
C SER A 30 -5.53 -9.78 -12.85
N SER A 31 -4.73 -9.26 -13.75
CA SER A 31 -4.23 -9.97 -14.93
C SER A 31 -2.92 -10.74 -14.68
N TYR A 32 -2.67 -11.20 -13.45
CA TYR A 32 -1.48 -11.99 -13.12
C TYR A 32 -1.35 -13.25 -13.98
N ASP A 33 -0.14 -13.75 -14.16
CA ASP A 33 0.15 -14.97 -14.90
C ASP A 33 -0.49 -16.20 -14.25
N ARG A 34 -1.49 -16.79 -14.91
CA ARG A 34 -2.24 -17.95 -14.40
C ARG A 34 -1.44 -19.25 -14.30
N ARG A 35 -0.18 -19.27 -14.71
CA ARG A 35 0.74 -20.40 -14.45
C ARG A 35 1.10 -20.46 -12.96
N SER A 36 1.16 -19.30 -12.28
CA SER A 36 1.33 -19.24 -10.82
C SER A 36 0.11 -19.83 -10.14
N ARG A 37 0.24 -20.99 -9.50
CA ARG A 37 -0.87 -21.73 -8.90
C ARG A 37 -0.46 -22.51 -7.67
N TYR A 38 -1.45 -22.88 -6.87
CA TYR A 38 -1.34 -23.80 -5.75
C TYR A 38 -1.99 -25.13 -6.14
N ASP A 39 -1.26 -26.23 -5.91
CA ASP A 39 -1.76 -27.60 -6.08
C ASP A 39 -2.20 -28.16 -4.71
N PRO A 40 -3.51 -28.35 -4.47
CA PRO A 40 -4.01 -28.87 -3.20
C PRO A 40 -3.71 -30.34 -2.98
N ASP A 41 -3.45 -31.13 -4.03
CA ASP A 41 -3.18 -32.55 -3.93
C ASP A 41 -1.76 -32.83 -3.40
N THR A 42 -0.83 -31.96 -3.73
CA THR A 42 0.59 -32.07 -3.31
C THR A 42 0.98 -31.06 -2.23
N ASP A 43 0.10 -30.11 -1.90
CA ASP A 43 0.35 -28.96 -1.01
C ASP A 43 1.60 -28.16 -1.45
N THR A 44 1.73 -27.91 -2.77
CA THR A 44 2.87 -27.21 -3.37
C THR A 44 2.43 -26.03 -4.24
N TYR A 45 3.34 -25.10 -4.45
CA TYR A 45 3.18 -23.97 -5.36
C TYR A 45 3.94 -24.25 -6.65
N GLU A 46 3.29 -24.05 -7.78
CA GLU A 46 3.85 -24.27 -9.11
C GLU A 46 3.99 -22.96 -9.86
N ASP A 47 5.11 -22.82 -10.58
CA ASP A 47 5.44 -21.61 -11.36
C ASP A 47 5.17 -20.30 -10.60
N TRP A 48 5.49 -20.29 -9.29
CA TRP A 48 5.04 -19.25 -8.36
C TRP A 48 5.51 -17.84 -8.68
N ALA A 49 6.59 -17.69 -9.41
CA ALA A 49 7.15 -16.44 -9.92
C ALA A 49 7.02 -16.33 -11.45
N ALA A 50 5.95 -16.90 -12.03
CA ALA A 50 5.67 -16.73 -13.45
C ALA A 50 5.36 -15.26 -13.74
N ASN A 51 5.92 -14.71 -14.81
CA ASN A 51 5.91 -13.27 -15.09
C ASN A 51 5.48 -12.97 -16.55
N ASP A 52 4.39 -13.61 -17.01
CA ASP A 52 3.70 -13.27 -18.25
C ASP A 52 2.40 -12.51 -17.92
N ASP A 53 2.52 -11.53 -17.02
CA ASP A 53 1.42 -10.73 -16.52
C ASP A 53 0.78 -9.88 -17.63
N GLY A 54 -0.47 -9.50 -17.40
CA GLY A 54 -1.30 -8.87 -18.43
C GLY A 54 -2.06 -9.87 -19.29
N THR A 55 -1.74 -11.17 -19.22
CA THR A 55 -2.41 -12.23 -20.00
C THR A 55 -3.51 -12.95 -19.23
N GLY A 56 -3.53 -12.82 -17.89
CA GLY A 56 -4.46 -13.52 -17.02
C GLY A 56 -5.91 -12.97 -17.09
N TYR A 57 -6.89 -13.88 -17.03
CA TYR A 57 -8.33 -13.58 -16.96
C TYR A 57 -9.10 -14.76 -16.35
N ILE A 58 -10.36 -14.56 -15.97
CA ILE A 58 -11.21 -15.63 -15.43
C ILE A 58 -11.63 -16.59 -16.55
N ARG A 59 -12.18 -16.06 -17.66
CA ARG A 59 -12.55 -16.82 -18.86
C ARG A 59 -12.62 -15.90 -20.07
N ARG A 60 -12.57 -16.49 -21.27
CA ARG A 60 -12.74 -15.80 -22.55
C ARG A 60 -14.09 -16.22 -23.17
N LEU A 61 -14.80 -15.25 -23.74
CA LEU A 61 -16.06 -15.46 -24.48
C LEU A 61 -15.76 -15.70 -25.96
N ASP A 62 -16.78 -16.16 -26.71
CA ASP A 62 -16.66 -16.54 -28.13
C ASP A 62 -16.24 -15.37 -29.04
N ASP A 63 -16.61 -14.14 -28.68
CA ASP A 63 -16.27 -12.92 -29.40
C ASP A 63 -14.85 -12.37 -29.07
N GLY A 64 -14.11 -13.08 -28.23
CA GLY A 64 -12.78 -12.68 -27.76
C GLY A 64 -12.77 -11.77 -26.53
N THR A 65 -13.93 -11.34 -26.03
CA THR A 65 -14.09 -10.61 -24.77
C THR A 65 -13.61 -11.46 -23.61
N ILE A 66 -12.90 -10.87 -22.66
CA ILE A 66 -12.47 -11.54 -21.42
C ILE A 66 -13.35 -11.11 -20.24
N VAL A 67 -13.66 -12.06 -19.36
CA VAL A 67 -14.20 -11.76 -18.04
C VAL A 67 -13.03 -11.54 -17.10
N ALA A 68 -12.85 -10.30 -16.69
CA ALA A 68 -11.74 -9.85 -15.87
C ALA A 68 -12.06 -9.86 -14.37
N PHE A 69 -13.34 -9.66 -14.03
CA PHE A 69 -13.84 -9.68 -12.65
C PHE A 69 -15.22 -10.35 -12.62
N GLU A 70 -15.46 -11.15 -11.59
CA GLU A 70 -16.77 -11.71 -11.32
C GLU A 70 -16.90 -12.04 -9.83
N ALA A 71 -17.95 -11.53 -9.16
CA ALA A 71 -18.19 -11.78 -7.75
C ALA A 71 -19.68 -11.74 -7.41
N ASP A 72 -20.09 -12.60 -6.48
CA ASP A 72 -21.37 -12.49 -5.80
C ASP A 72 -21.29 -11.39 -4.73
N GLY A 73 -22.41 -10.65 -4.58
CA GLY A 73 -22.55 -9.58 -3.61
C GLY A 73 -23.11 -10.03 -2.26
N PRO A 74 -23.31 -9.07 -1.36
CA PRO A 74 -23.12 -7.63 -1.52
C PRO A 74 -21.64 -7.22 -1.50
N GLY A 75 -21.28 -6.24 -2.33
CA GLY A 75 -19.88 -5.80 -2.42
C GLY A 75 -19.69 -4.43 -3.06
N VAL A 76 -18.43 -4.00 -3.10
CA VAL A 76 -17.98 -2.74 -3.73
C VAL A 76 -16.63 -2.95 -4.40
N ILE A 77 -16.49 -2.52 -5.66
CA ILE A 77 -15.18 -2.29 -6.27
C ILE A 77 -14.70 -0.90 -5.83
N TRP A 78 -13.54 -0.86 -5.18
CA TRP A 78 -12.95 0.38 -4.64
C TRP A 78 -11.95 1.04 -5.57
N ARG A 79 -11.19 0.22 -6.31
CA ARG A 79 -10.17 0.70 -7.25
C ARG A 79 -10.24 -0.11 -8.53
N ILE A 80 -10.24 0.60 -9.65
CA ILE A 80 -9.92 0.05 -10.96
C ILE A 80 -8.60 0.67 -11.39
N TRP A 81 -7.64 -0.18 -11.73
CA TRP A 81 -6.35 0.25 -12.23
C TRP A 81 -6.02 -0.44 -13.55
N SER A 82 -5.33 0.26 -14.44
CA SER A 82 -4.74 -0.31 -15.65
C SER A 82 -3.46 0.44 -16.05
N ALA A 83 -2.49 -0.31 -16.54
CA ALA A 83 -1.24 0.26 -17.06
C ALA A 83 -1.45 0.90 -18.44
N LEU A 84 -2.16 0.21 -19.31
CA LEU A 84 -2.31 0.62 -20.71
C LEU A 84 -3.75 0.35 -21.23
N PRO A 85 -4.76 1.03 -20.68
CA PRO A 85 -6.11 0.90 -21.21
C PRO A 85 -6.19 1.50 -22.62
N GLN A 86 -6.94 0.84 -23.51
CA GLN A 86 -7.12 1.26 -24.92
C GLN A 86 -8.60 1.38 -25.27
N SER A 87 -8.92 1.32 -26.58
CA SER A 87 -10.26 1.59 -27.12
C SER A 87 -11.28 0.45 -26.95
N GLY A 88 -10.84 -0.78 -26.64
CA GLY A 88 -11.75 -1.86 -26.31
C GLY A 88 -12.58 -1.52 -25.09
N HIS A 89 -13.87 -1.88 -25.11
CA HIS A 89 -14.82 -1.46 -24.08
C HIS A 89 -14.63 -2.21 -22.75
N ILE A 90 -14.76 -1.48 -21.66
CA ILE A 90 -15.09 -2.05 -20.34
C ILE A 90 -16.61 -2.08 -20.22
N ARG A 91 -17.16 -3.26 -19.90
CA ARG A 91 -18.58 -3.46 -19.58
C ARG A 91 -18.69 -3.93 -18.14
N ILE A 92 -19.46 -3.22 -17.33
CA ILE A 92 -19.69 -3.58 -15.93
C ILE A 92 -21.18 -3.88 -15.74
N TYR A 93 -21.46 -5.11 -15.35
CA TYR A 93 -22.79 -5.63 -15.05
C TYR A 93 -23.00 -5.59 -13.53
N LEU A 94 -24.07 -4.94 -13.07
CA LEU A 94 -24.39 -4.75 -11.66
C LEU A 94 -25.81 -5.27 -11.40
N ASP A 95 -25.91 -6.39 -10.68
CA ASP A 95 -27.17 -7.03 -10.29
C ASP A 95 -28.06 -7.49 -11.48
N ASP A 96 -27.66 -7.21 -12.71
CA ASP A 96 -28.23 -7.66 -13.98
C ASP A 96 -27.12 -8.35 -14.78
N LYS A 97 -27.35 -9.59 -15.22
CA LYS A 97 -26.37 -10.39 -15.95
C LYS A 97 -26.37 -10.15 -17.46
N ASP A 98 -27.40 -9.51 -17.97
CA ASP A 98 -27.66 -9.37 -19.40
C ASP A 98 -27.39 -7.94 -19.89
N THR A 99 -27.65 -6.93 -19.06
CA THR A 99 -27.54 -5.53 -19.42
C THR A 99 -26.43 -4.85 -18.62
N PRO A 100 -25.34 -4.35 -19.25
CA PRO A 100 -24.30 -3.65 -18.55
C PRO A 100 -24.80 -2.30 -18.03
N ALA A 101 -24.48 -1.98 -16.78
CA ALA A 101 -24.70 -0.66 -16.20
C ALA A 101 -23.69 0.38 -16.72
N ILE A 102 -22.55 -0.10 -17.23
CA ILE A 102 -21.47 0.70 -17.80
C ILE A 102 -21.00 -0.02 -19.07
N ASP A 103 -20.89 0.71 -20.19
CA ASP A 103 -20.32 0.24 -21.45
C ASP A 103 -19.65 1.44 -22.16
N VAL A 104 -18.31 1.55 -21.98
CA VAL A 104 -17.51 2.65 -22.51
C VAL A 104 -16.13 2.13 -22.95
N PRO A 105 -15.42 2.81 -23.85
CA PRO A 105 -14.01 2.52 -24.10
C PRO A 105 -13.20 2.53 -22.81
N PHE A 106 -12.32 1.54 -22.59
CA PHE A 106 -11.65 1.40 -21.31
C PHE A 106 -10.74 2.60 -20.98
N ILE A 107 -10.13 3.20 -21.99
CA ILE A 107 -9.34 4.43 -21.81
C ILE A 107 -10.25 5.58 -21.31
N ASP A 108 -11.48 5.69 -21.81
CA ASP A 108 -12.41 6.76 -21.43
C ASP A 108 -12.93 6.63 -20.01
N TRP A 109 -12.91 5.41 -19.45
CA TRP A 109 -13.19 5.21 -18.02
C TRP A 109 -12.30 6.05 -17.13
N PHE A 110 -11.04 6.24 -17.51
CA PHE A 110 -10.04 7.00 -16.74
C PHE A 110 -9.92 8.46 -17.23
N GLU A 111 -9.84 8.67 -18.52
CA GLU A 111 -9.53 9.98 -19.12
C GLU A 111 -10.77 10.79 -19.46
N ARG A 112 -11.93 10.14 -19.54
CA ARG A 112 -13.25 10.72 -19.85
C ARG A 112 -13.19 11.82 -20.90
N SER A 113 -13.11 11.42 -22.15
CA SER A 113 -13.38 12.36 -23.23
C SER A 113 -14.79 12.93 -23.08
N ALA A 114 -14.93 14.23 -23.25
CA ALA A 114 -16.17 14.96 -23.12
C ALA A 114 -17.26 14.35 -24.04
N GLY A 115 -18.36 13.88 -23.47
CA GLY A 115 -19.49 13.57 -24.33
C GLY A 115 -20.72 12.97 -23.67
N GLU A 116 -20.64 11.95 -22.83
CA GLU A 116 -21.83 11.17 -22.47
C GLU A 116 -22.10 11.01 -20.97
N VAL A 117 -21.13 11.24 -20.14
CA VAL A 117 -21.33 11.36 -18.68
C VAL A 117 -20.73 12.70 -18.32
N PRO A 118 -21.40 13.54 -17.52
CA PRO A 118 -20.81 14.84 -17.17
C PRO A 118 -19.38 14.61 -16.71
N PRO A 119 -18.39 15.23 -17.34
CA PRO A 119 -17.00 15.03 -16.95
C PRO A 119 -16.84 15.65 -15.58
N LEU A 120 -16.93 14.80 -14.55
CA LEU A 120 -16.46 15.20 -13.25
C LEU A 120 -14.94 15.24 -13.37
N ASN A 121 -14.38 16.44 -13.33
CA ASN A 121 -12.95 16.60 -13.21
C ASN A 121 -12.56 16.26 -11.76
N LEU A 122 -12.47 14.96 -11.49
CA LEU A 122 -12.17 14.39 -10.17
C LEU A 122 -10.71 13.93 -10.19
N SER A 123 -9.79 14.89 -10.04
CA SER A 123 -8.35 14.67 -10.24
C SER A 123 -7.74 13.69 -9.24
N GLU A 124 -8.32 13.57 -8.05
CA GLU A 124 -7.84 12.66 -7.00
C GLU A 124 -8.57 11.30 -7.05
N LEU A 125 -9.83 11.28 -7.44
CA LEU A 125 -10.59 10.03 -7.60
C LEU A 125 -10.36 9.34 -8.94
N SER A 126 -9.87 10.06 -9.96
CA SER A 126 -9.51 9.49 -11.25
C SER A 126 -8.15 10.06 -11.65
N ALA A 127 -7.07 9.35 -11.29
CA ALA A 127 -5.72 9.88 -11.34
C ALA A 127 -4.81 9.05 -12.27
N ARG A 128 -3.91 9.74 -12.95
CA ARG A 128 -2.78 9.14 -13.64
C ARG A 128 -1.52 9.31 -12.80
N LEU A 129 -0.97 8.18 -12.31
CA LEU A 129 0.28 8.14 -11.55
C LEU A 129 1.37 7.62 -12.48
N SER A 130 2.27 8.50 -12.94
CA SER A 130 3.22 8.16 -14.00
C SER A 130 2.50 7.58 -15.24
N ARG A 131 2.58 6.29 -15.50
CA ARG A 131 1.86 5.63 -16.60
C ARG A 131 0.58 4.91 -16.15
N GLY A 132 0.46 4.56 -14.87
CA GLY A 132 -0.71 3.87 -14.32
C GLY A 132 -1.93 4.77 -14.20
N ARG A 133 -3.06 4.28 -14.62
CA ARG A 133 -4.36 4.96 -14.50
C ARG A 133 -5.17 4.33 -13.39
N ASN A 134 -5.71 5.16 -12.52
CA ASN A 134 -6.44 4.76 -11.33
C ASN A 134 -7.81 5.41 -11.28
N SER A 135 -8.81 4.65 -10.87
CA SER A 135 -10.13 5.17 -10.49
C SER A 135 -10.48 4.63 -9.11
N PHE A 136 -10.72 5.54 -8.17
CA PHE A 136 -11.09 5.25 -6.78
C PHE A 136 -12.57 5.57 -6.50
N ILE A 137 -13.40 5.63 -7.54
CA ILE A 137 -14.83 5.88 -7.39
C ILE A 137 -15.51 4.56 -7.02
N PRO A 138 -16.20 4.46 -5.86
CA PRO A 138 -16.83 3.22 -5.43
C PRO A 138 -17.91 2.75 -6.38
N ILE A 139 -17.92 1.45 -6.70
CA ILE A 139 -18.93 0.79 -7.53
C ILE A 139 -19.61 -0.29 -6.68
N PRO A 140 -20.74 0.02 -6.03
CA PRO A 140 -21.49 -0.94 -5.23
C PRO A 140 -22.31 -1.90 -6.10
N PHE A 141 -22.50 -3.12 -5.59
CA PHE A 141 -23.41 -4.14 -6.13
C PHE A 141 -24.06 -4.93 -5.00
N SER A 142 -25.34 -5.29 -5.16
CA SER A 142 -26.12 -5.96 -4.11
C SER A 142 -26.03 -7.48 -4.18
N HIS A 143 -26.03 -8.04 -5.37
CA HIS A 143 -26.12 -9.48 -5.59
C HIS A 143 -25.02 -10.02 -6.49
N TYR A 144 -24.59 -9.23 -7.48
CA TYR A 144 -23.69 -9.70 -8.52
C TYR A 144 -22.96 -8.55 -9.20
N CYS A 145 -21.68 -8.77 -9.48
CA CYS A 145 -20.90 -7.89 -10.34
C CYS A 145 -20.05 -8.71 -11.30
N ARG A 146 -20.05 -8.34 -12.58
CA ARG A 146 -19.12 -8.85 -13.59
C ARG A 146 -18.53 -7.71 -14.38
N VAL A 147 -17.21 -7.77 -14.63
CA VAL A 147 -16.51 -6.85 -15.51
C VAL A 147 -15.97 -7.63 -16.70
N GLU A 148 -16.32 -7.17 -17.88
CA GLU A 148 -15.84 -7.66 -19.16
C GLU A 148 -14.94 -6.62 -19.83
N LEU A 149 -13.88 -7.09 -20.48
CA LEU A 149 -13.00 -6.28 -21.31
C LEU A 149 -13.04 -6.82 -22.74
N ALA A 150 -13.58 -6.01 -23.67
CA ALA A 150 -13.71 -6.37 -25.08
C ALA A 150 -12.32 -6.38 -25.76
N PRO A 151 -12.16 -7.04 -26.92
CA PRO A 151 -10.90 -7.00 -27.66
C PRO A 151 -10.39 -5.56 -27.83
N ASP A 152 -9.06 -5.39 -27.86
CA ASP A 152 -8.37 -4.09 -27.89
C ASP A 152 -8.54 -3.24 -26.62
N TRP A 153 -8.87 -3.87 -25.47
CA TRP A 153 -8.94 -3.18 -24.17
C TRP A 153 -7.59 -2.69 -23.66
N GLY A 154 -6.50 -3.26 -24.12
CA GLY A 154 -5.14 -2.92 -23.69
C GLY A 154 -4.46 -4.03 -22.91
N CYS A 155 -3.77 -3.66 -21.85
CA CYS A 155 -2.93 -4.58 -21.08
C CYS A 155 -2.88 -4.17 -19.60
N TYR A 156 -2.80 -5.16 -18.70
CA TYR A 156 -2.78 -5.10 -17.25
C TYR A 156 -4.02 -4.45 -16.63
N TYR A 157 -4.59 -5.11 -15.66
CA TYR A 157 -5.70 -4.59 -14.85
C TYR A 157 -5.64 -5.10 -13.40
N HIS A 158 -6.15 -4.26 -12.49
CA HIS A 158 -6.50 -4.60 -11.11
C HIS A 158 -7.89 -4.10 -10.78
N PHE A 159 -8.71 -4.97 -10.17
CA PHE A 159 -9.99 -4.63 -9.57
C PHE A 159 -9.94 -4.97 -8.09
N THR A 160 -9.67 -3.99 -7.23
CA THR A 160 -9.70 -4.21 -5.78
C THR A 160 -11.12 -4.04 -5.26
N TYR A 161 -11.56 -4.96 -4.44
CA TYR A 161 -12.94 -5.02 -3.98
C TYR A 161 -13.07 -5.51 -2.55
N THR A 162 -14.22 -5.21 -1.93
CA THR A 162 -14.65 -5.82 -0.67
C THR A 162 -16.03 -6.45 -0.86
N ARG A 163 -16.19 -7.69 -0.38
CA ARG A 163 -17.50 -8.31 -0.15
C ARG A 163 -17.88 -8.11 1.30
N PHE A 164 -19.16 -7.84 1.52
CA PHE A 164 -19.74 -7.67 2.85
C PHE A 164 -20.54 -8.90 3.26
N PRO A 165 -20.84 -9.06 4.56
CA PRO A 165 -21.69 -10.15 5.03
C PRO A 165 -23.05 -10.19 4.30
N SER A 166 -23.55 -11.39 4.09
CA SER A 166 -24.88 -11.61 3.51
C SER A 166 -25.96 -10.80 4.26
N GLY A 167 -26.84 -10.16 3.53
CA GLY A 167 -27.88 -9.29 4.09
C GLY A 167 -27.46 -7.83 4.29
N THR A 168 -26.22 -7.46 4.02
CA THR A 168 -25.81 -6.05 3.98
C THR A 168 -26.55 -5.34 2.84
N VAL A 169 -27.29 -4.29 3.18
CA VAL A 169 -28.01 -3.47 2.19
C VAL A 169 -27.02 -2.51 1.53
N MET A 170 -26.89 -2.62 0.21
CA MET A 170 -26.01 -1.77 -0.60
C MET A 170 -26.79 -0.62 -1.25
N PRO A 171 -26.17 0.56 -1.44
CA PRO A 171 -26.78 1.64 -2.22
C PRO A 171 -26.84 1.26 -3.70
N ASN A 172 -27.80 1.83 -4.43
CA ASN A 172 -27.85 1.68 -5.87
C ASN A 172 -26.71 2.48 -6.52
N TYR A 173 -25.98 1.86 -7.43
CA TYR A 173 -24.90 2.53 -8.17
C TYR A 173 -25.36 3.80 -8.89
N GLN A 174 -26.63 3.86 -9.36
CA GLN A 174 -27.21 5.01 -10.04
C GLN A 174 -27.32 6.26 -9.15
N GLU A 175 -27.26 6.12 -7.81
CA GLU A 175 -27.28 7.25 -6.88
C GLU A 175 -26.13 8.23 -7.12
N ARG A 176 -24.97 7.76 -7.63
CA ARG A 176 -23.83 8.62 -7.99
C ARG A 176 -24.17 9.68 -9.05
N PHE A 177 -25.16 9.39 -9.93
CA PHE A 177 -25.58 10.29 -11.01
C PHE A 177 -26.66 11.28 -10.59
N SER A 178 -27.16 11.19 -9.37
CA SER A 178 -28.05 12.21 -8.80
C SER A 178 -27.28 13.51 -8.55
N PRO A 179 -27.95 14.68 -8.51
CA PRO A 179 -27.30 15.93 -8.12
C PRO A 179 -26.56 15.84 -6.78
N GLN A 180 -27.12 15.10 -5.82
CA GLN A 180 -26.53 14.87 -4.50
C GLN A 180 -25.27 13.99 -4.60
N GLY A 181 -25.30 12.95 -5.42
CA GLY A 181 -24.15 12.08 -5.69
C GLY A 181 -22.98 12.85 -6.31
N TYR A 182 -23.25 13.69 -7.29
CA TYR A 182 -22.24 14.56 -7.90
C TYR A 182 -21.61 15.52 -6.88
N ILE A 183 -22.44 16.20 -6.07
CA ILE A 183 -21.96 17.10 -5.03
C ILE A 183 -21.10 16.33 -4.02
N ALA A 184 -21.51 15.15 -3.62
CA ALA A 184 -20.79 14.30 -2.66
C ALA A 184 -19.43 13.87 -3.21
N LEU A 185 -19.35 13.41 -4.47
CA LEU A 185 -18.11 13.05 -5.16
C LEU A 185 -17.16 14.25 -5.30
N ALA A 186 -17.68 15.41 -5.72
CA ALA A 186 -16.87 16.61 -5.84
C ALA A 186 -16.31 17.10 -4.50
N LYS A 187 -17.09 16.98 -3.42
CA LYS A 187 -16.63 17.28 -2.05
C LYS A 187 -15.56 16.29 -1.58
N LEU A 188 -15.71 15.02 -1.88
CA LEU A 188 -14.69 14.01 -1.55
C LEU A 188 -13.40 14.31 -2.30
N ASP A 189 -13.46 14.53 -3.61
CA ASP A 189 -12.27 14.84 -4.42
C ASP A 189 -11.54 16.08 -3.88
N ARG A 190 -12.31 17.11 -3.48
CA ARG A 190 -11.75 18.31 -2.85
C ARG A 190 -11.07 18.01 -1.51
N ARG A 191 -11.67 17.18 -0.63
CA ARG A 191 -11.04 16.78 0.64
C ARG A 191 -9.75 16.00 0.40
N LEU A 192 -9.75 15.10 -0.59
CA LEU A 192 -8.57 14.36 -1.00
C LEU A 192 -7.46 15.28 -1.56
N TYR A 193 -7.83 16.32 -2.31
CA TYR A 193 -6.89 17.34 -2.76
C TYR A 193 -6.29 18.14 -1.59
N ASP A 194 -7.11 18.56 -0.63
CA ASP A 194 -6.69 19.32 0.55
C ASP A 194 -5.92 18.44 1.56
N ARG A 195 -6.10 17.11 1.54
CA ARG A 195 -5.35 16.07 2.27
C ARG A 195 -5.20 16.33 3.77
N GLY A 196 -6.31 16.64 4.42
CA GLY A 196 -6.37 16.75 5.88
C GLY A 196 -6.00 18.12 6.46
N ASN A 197 -6.05 19.19 5.69
CA ASN A 197 -6.10 20.54 6.25
C ASN A 197 -7.52 20.80 6.84
N PRO A 198 -7.64 21.53 7.94
CA PRO A 198 -6.61 22.21 8.71
C PRO A 198 -5.80 21.32 9.66
N ILE A 199 -4.65 21.83 10.11
CA ILE A 199 -3.87 21.22 11.18
C ILE A 199 -4.65 21.39 12.49
N PRO A 200 -4.85 20.32 13.31
CA PRO A 200 -5.54 20.44 14.59
C PRO A 200 -4.72 21.20 15.63
N ASP A 201 -5.36 21.61 16.72
CA ASP A 201 -4.65 22.12 17.88
C ASP A 201 -3.69 21.07 18.44
N THR A 202 -2.46 21.46 18.70
CA THR A 202 -1.40 20.54 19.09
C THR A 202 -0.73 20.92 20.40
N ILE A 203 -0.30 19.93 21.17
CA ILE A 203 0.67 20.07 22.25
C ILE A 203 2.09 19.90 21.72
N LEU A 204 3.04 20.63 22.29
CA LEU A 204 4.45 20.55 21.97
C LEU A 204 5.16 19.65 22.96
N ALA A 205 5.98 18.69 22.46
CA ALA A 205 6.86 17.85 23.24
C ALA A 205 8.29 17.99 22.72
N GLU A 206 9.21 18.46 23.56
CA GLU A 206 10.60 18.67 23.20
C GLU A 206 11.56 18.03 24.20
N ALA A 207 12.65 17.47 23.71
CA ALA A 207 13.72 16.93 24.54
C ALA A 207 15.07 16.97 23.81
N ILE A 208 16.15 17.00 24.59
CA ILE A 208 17.51 16.69 24.13
C ILE A 208 17.77 15.25 24.55
N ILE A 209 18.03 14.37 23.59
CA ILE A 209 18.20 12.93 23.83
C ILE A 209 19.68 12.57 23.59
N PRO A 210 20.42 12.15 24.62
CA PRO A 210 21.79 11.71 24.46
C PRO A 210 21.95 10.53 23.50
N ALA A 211 23.12 10.39 22.91
CA ALA A 211 23.48 9.25 22.06
C ALA A 211 23.23 7.91 22.77
N GLY A 212 22.67 6.93 22.06
CA GLY A 212 22.42 5.59 22.56
C GLY A 212 21.30 5.48 23.61
N THR A 213 20.50 6.53 23.84
CA THR A 213 19.44 6.52 24.88
C THR A 213 18.03 6.63 24.30
N THR A 214 17.05 6.28 25.14
CA THR A 214 15.61 6.38 24.85
C THR A 214 14.97 7.37 25.81
N GLN A 215 14.13 8.27 25.27
CA GLN A 215 13.41 9.26 26.07
C GLN A 215 11.91 9.16 25.81
N THR A 216 11.10 9.20 26.87
CA THR A 216 9.65 9.41 26.76
C THR A 216 9.39 10.87 26.41
N MET A 217 8.77 11.08 25.26
CA MET A 217 8.38 12.40 24.77
C MET A 217 7.03 12.83 25.31
N TRP A 218 6.12 11.87 25.42
CA TRP A 218 4.77 12.11 25.89
C TRP A 218 4.13 10.81 26.41
N ALA A 219 3.29 10.92 27.42
CA ALA A 219 2.47 9.83 27.94
C ALA A 219 1.18 10.38 28.53
N CYS A 220 0.13 9.59 28.50
CA CYS A 220 -1.11 9.85 29.21
C CYS A 220 -1.76 8.55 29.68
N ASP A 221 -2.62 8.69 30.69
CA ASP A 221 -3.53 7.65 31.17
C ASP A 221 -4.95 7.94 30.68
N GLY A 222 -5.78 6.90 30.61
CA GLY A 222 -7.18 6.98 30.18
C GLY A 222 -7.36 6.81 28.68
N ALA A 223 -8.62 6.86 28.24
CA ALA A 223 -9.01 6.65 26.85
C ALA A 223 -8.85 7.91 26.00
N GLY A 224 -8.47 7.73 24.75
CA GLY A 224 -8.33 8.79 23.77
C GLY A 224 -7.90 8.27 22.40
N ALA A 225 -7.59 9.20 21.50
CA ALA A 225 -6.98 8.89 20.23
C ALA A 225 -5.91 9.93 19.86
N LEU A 226 -4.75 9.46 19.44
CA LEU A 226 -3.73 10.29 18.82
C LEU A 226 -4.11 10.44 17.34
N SER A 227 -4.52 11.64 16.93
CA SER A 227 -5.03 11.90 15.57
C SER A 227 -4.05 12.66 14.68
N TYR A 228 -2.96 13.16 15.28
CA TYR A 228 -1.91 13.86 14.54
C TYR A 228 -0.58 13.77 15.25
N ILE A 229 0.47 13.47 14.49
CA ILE A 229 1.87 13.57 14.92
C ILE A 229 2.62 14.40 13.88
N MET A 230 3.36 15.39 14.34
CA MET A 230 4.34 16.08 13.50
C MET A 230 5.71 15.98 14.15
N PHE A 231 6.68 15.48 13.41
CA PHE A 231 8.10 15.54 13.75
C PHE A 231 8.75 16.70 13.01
N ASN A 232 9.50 17.52 13.73
CA ASN A 232 10.24 18.65 13.16
C ASN A 232 11.69 18.24 12.83
N PRO A 233 12.03 17.95 11.56
CA PRO A 233 13.39 17.54 11.22
C PRO A 233 14.43 18.64 11.46
N ALA A 234 14.03 19.92 11.41
CA ALA A 234 14.93 21.04 11.69
C ALA A 234 15.31 21.19 13.17
N SER A 235 14.68 20.41 14.07
CA SER A 235 15.14 20.34 15.47
C SER A 235 16.41 19.52 15.65
N LEU A 236 16.68 18.57 14.74
CA LEU A 236 17.92 17.77 14.78
C LEU A 236 19.14 18.64 14.57
N SER A 237 20.23 18.29 15.24
CA SER A 237 21.55 18.94 15.05
C SER A 237 22.10 18.69 13.65
N ASP A 238 21.81 17.49 13.10
CA ASP A 238 22.15 17.06 11.76
C ASP A 238 20.98 16.23 11.19
N PRO A 239 20.14 16.78 10.29
CA PRO A 239 19.07 16.05 9.64
C PRO A 239 19.54 15.22 8.43
N SER A 240 20.76 14.69 8.47
CA SER A 240 21.31 13.82 7.42
C SER A 240 20.51 12.52 7.27
N GLU A 241 20.68 11.84 6.15
CA GLU A 241 20.05 10.55 5.88
C GLU A 241 20.41 9.51 6.96
N GLU A 242 21.65 9.52 7.42
CA GLU A 242 22.14 8.61 8.44
C GLU A 242 21.51 8.89 9.81
N VAL A 243 21.49 10.13 10.25
CA VAL A 243 20.89 10.51 11.55
C VAL A 243 19.40 10.23 11.54
N LEU A 244 18.67 10.62 10.50
CA LEU A 244 17.23 10.35 10.40
C LEU A 244 16.89 8.86 10.48
N ARG A 245 17.73 7.98 9.90
CA ARG A 245 17.55 6.53 10.00
C ARG A 245 17.82 6.00 11.42
N ARG A 246 18.64 6.67 12.21
CA ARG A 246 19.01 6.29 13.58
C ARG A 246 18.09 6.90 14.66
N ILE A 247 17.16 7.77 14.29
CA ILE A 247 16.11 8.24 15.20
C ILE A 247 14.89 7.34 15.03
N VAL A 248 14.54 6.60 16.10
CA VAL A 248 13.48 5.58 16.05
C VAL A 248 12.30 6.04 16.91
N LEU A 249 11.12 6.07 16.29
CA LEU A 249 9.84 6.32 16.95
C LEU A 249 9.30 5.02 17.53
N GLU A 250 8.90 5.07 18.81
CA GLU A 250 8.17 4.01 19.48
C GLU A 250 6.84 4.54 20.01
N ILE A 251 5.76 3.77 19.82
CA ILE A 251 4.49 4.05 20.48
C ILE A 251 3.95 2.76 21.09
N CYS A 252 3.59 2.84 22.38
CA CYS A 252 2.97 1.77 23.15
C CYS A 252 1.55 2.17 23.55
N TRP A 253 0.61 1.26 23.40
CA TRP A 253 -0.80 1.44 23.77
C TRP A 253 -1.13 0.64 25.04
N ASP A 254 -2.03 1.18 25.87
CA ASP A 254 -2.75 0.46 26.92
C ASP A 254 -1.84 -0.25 27.93
N GLY A 255 -0.72 0.38 28.28
CA GLY A 255 0.24 -0.14 29.25
C GLY A 255 1.16 -1.24 28.72
N SER A 256 1.08 -1.60 27.44
CA SER A 256 2.01 -2.56 26.84
C SER A 256 3.45 -2.05 26.90
N GLU A 257 4.39 -2.93 27.21
CA GLU A 257 5.83 -2.65 27.09
C GLU A 257 6.35 -2.92 25.67
N HIS A 258 5.63 -3.75 24.88
CA HIS A 258 5.95 -3.97 23.48
C HIS A 258 5.40 -2.82 22.63
N PRO A 259 6.25 -2.12 21.87
CA PRO A 259 5.78 -1.05 21.02
C PRO A 259 4.96 -1.59 19.84
N ALA A 260 3.76 -1.08 19.66
CA ALA A 260 2.93 -1.33 18.47
C ALA A 260 3.46 -0.56 17.26
N VAL A 261 4.08 0.60 17.50
CA VAL A 261 4.82 1.34 16.48
C VAL A 261 6.31 1.30 16.84
N LEU A 262 7.14 0.83 15.90
CA LEU A 262 8.58 0.82 16.03
C LEU A 262 9.21 0.97 14.63
N ALA A 263 9.65 2.17 14.30
CA ALA A 263 10.23 2.47 13.01
C ALA A 263 11.18 3.68 13.06
N PRO A 264 12.22 3.74 12.22
CA PRO A 264 12.94 4.98 11.99
C PRO A 264 11.99 6.09 11.55
N VAL A 265 12.25 7.32 11.98
CA VAL A 265 11.29 8.42 11.75
C VAL A 265 11.00 8.65 10.27
N GLY A 266 12.00 8.59 9.38
CA GLY A 266 11.75 8.72 7.95
C GLY A 266 10.81 7.63 7.41
N ASP A 267 11.08 6.39 7.77
CA ASP A 267 10.31 5.21 7.34
C ASP A 267 8.87 5.23 7.89
N PHE A 268 8.71 5.63 9.17
CA PHE A 268 7.37 5.79 9.75
C PHE A 268 6.55 6.82 8.99
N PHE A 269 7.15 7.95 8.64
CA PHE A 269 6.48 9.02 7.90
C PHE A 269 6.46 8.80 6.37
N GLY A 270 6.78 7.59 5.89
CA GLY A 270 6.51 7.13 4.54
C GLY A 270 7.53 7.54 3.50
N SER A 271 8.75 7.92 3.90
CA SER A 271 9.87 8.11 2.98
C SER A 271 11.23 7.93 3.64
N ALA A 272 12.12 7.19 2.99
CA ALA A 272 13.50 6.93 3.41
C ALA A 272 14.41 6.59 2.20
N PRO A 273 15.73 6.81 2.34
CA PRO A 273 16.39 7.57 3.37
C PRO A 273 16.27 9.09 3.12
N GLY A 274 16.47 9.84 4.18
CA GLY A 274 16.50 11.30 4.12
C GLY A 274 15.15 11.98 4.00
N ILE A 275 15.17 13.25 3.60
CA ILE A 275 13.97 14.09 3.46
C ILE A 275 13.53 14.11 1.99
N ASN A 276 12.42 13.46 1.68
CA ASN A 276 11.88 13.42 0.33
C ASN A 276 10.44 13.94 0.36
N ARG A 277 10.20 15.06 -0.33
CA ARG A 277 8.89 15.71 -0.30
C ARG A 277 7.82 14.84 -0.94
N PHE A 278 6.71 14.66 -0.21
CA PHE A 278 5.45 14.15 -0.71
C PHE A 278 4.31 14.56 0.21
N HIS A 279 3.08 14.47 -0.28
CA HIS A 279 1.85 14.69 0.47
C HIS A 279 0.80 13.65 0.07
N ALA A 280 0.49 12.71 0.98
CA ALA A 280 -0.57 11.72 0.87
C ALA A 280 -1.65 11.95 1.94
N LEU A 281 -2.73 11.17 1.94
CA LEU A 281 -3.81 11.33 2.90
C LEU A 281 -3.36 11.06 4.35
N PRO A 282 -2.70 9.90 4.66
CA PRO A 282 -2.30 9.62 6.03
C PRO A 282 -0.96 10.22 6.43
N LEU A 283 -0.08 10.48 5.48
CA LEU A 283 1.31 10.88 5.74
C LEU A 283 1.78 11.99 4.80
N SER A 284 2.63 12.86 5.30
CA SER A 284 3.35 13.82 4.48
C SER A 284 4.76 14.09 5.00
N MET A 285 5.63 14.52 4.10
CA MET A 285 7.01 14.86 4.44
C MET A 285 7.49 16.07 3.64
N ASN A 286 8.13 16.99 4.34
CA ASN A 286 8.90 18.06 3.74
C ASN A 286 10.04 18.48 4.69
N ARG A 287 10.86 19.44 4.29
CA ARG A 287 12.03 19.88 5.09
C ARG A 287 11.68 20.55 6.43
N TYR A 288 10.42 20.86 6.69
CA TYR A 288 9.96 21.53 7.90
C TYR A 288 9.14 20.63 8.81
N ALA A 289 8.48 19.63 8.23
CA ALA A 289 7.55 18.78 8.95
C ALA A 289 7.44 17.39 8.31
N PHE A 290 7.43 16.35 9.13
CA PHE A 290 6.97 15.02 8.81
C PHE A 290 5.67 14.83 9.57
N GLU A 291 4.57 14.56 8.87
CA GLU A 291 3.24 14.53 9.47
C GLU A 291 2.57 13.17 9.30
N SER A 292 1.88 12.75 10.35
CA SER A 292 1.01 11.56 10.36
C SER A 292 -0.39 11.99 10.80
N ARG A 293 -1.40 11.53 10.06
CA ARG A 293 -2.82 11.72 10.33
C ARG A 293 -3.53 10.38 10.59
N TRP A 294 -2.78 9.29 10.75
CA TRP A 294 -3.36 8.03 11.19
C TRP A 294 -4.14 8.23 12.48
N PHE A 295 -5.37 7.74 12.55
CA PHE A 295 -6.18 7.75 13.76
C PHE A 295 -5.77 6.58 14.66
N MET A 296 -5.20 6.86 15.82
CA MET A 296 -4.59 5.86 16.69
C MET A 296 -5.30 5.85 18.07
N PRO A 297 -6.40 5.08 18.23
CA PRO A 297 -7.15 5.01 19.50
C PRO A 297 -6.42 4.15 20.53
N PHE A 298 -6.62 4.51 21.80
CA PHE A 298 -6.15 3.78 22.99
C PHE A 298 -7.18 3.89 24.13
N SER A 299 -7.33 2.83 24.94
CA SER A 299 -8.39 2.74 25.96
C SER A 299 -7.91 2.97 27.39
N GLN A 300 -6.62 2.72 27.69
CA GLN A 300 -6.06 2.84 29.05
C GLN A 300 -4.91 3.84 29.12
N GLY A 301 -4.31 4.17 27.99
CA GLY A 301 -3.22 5.12 27.92
C GLY A 301 -2.34 4.93 26.69
N ALA A 302 -1.47 5.91 26.47
CA ALA A 302 -0.50 5.88 25.39
C ALA A 302 0.85 6.45 25.85
N ARG A 303 1.93 5.91 25.29
CA ARG A 303 3.29 6.38 25.53
C ARG A 303 4.07 6.49 24.24
N ILE A 304 4.62 7.68 23.96
CA ILE A 304 5.48 7.96 22.83
C ILE A 304 6.91 8.13 23.30
N ARG A 305 7.81 7.34 22.74
CA ARG A 305 9.26 7.40 23.02
C ARG A 305 10.03 7.64 21.74
N ILE A 306 11.20 8.23 21.89
CA ILE A 306 12.19 8.32 20.81
C ILE A 306 13.47 7.67 21.28
N ARG A 307 14.01 6.76 20.47
CA ARG A 307 15.38 6.24 20.61
C ARG A 307 16.33 7.04 19.75
N ASN A 308 17.40 7.52 20.32
CA ASN A 308 18.50 8.11 19.58
C ASN A 308 19.63 7.08 19.44
N LEU A 309 19.65 6.37 18.32
CA LEU A 309 20.72 5.40 17.99
C LEU A 309 21.88 6.03 17.22
N SER A 310 21.93 7.36 17.10
CA SER A 310 23.07 8.09 16.51
C SER A 310 24.21 8.28 17.52
N ASP A 311 25.36 8.69 17.02
CA ASP A 311 26.59 8.83 17.82
C ASP A 311 26.68 10.19 18.56
N SER A 312 25.67 11.04 18.44
CA SER A 312 25.60 12.35 19.08
C SER A 312 24.23 12.61 19.72
N GLU A 313 24.18 13.54 20.67
CA GLU A 313 22.91 14.00 21.21
C GLU A 313 22.07 14.68 20.12
N GLN A 314 20.75 14.49 20.18
CA GLN A 314 19.80 15.07 19.23
C GLN A 314 18.70 15.82 19.95
N ARG A 315 18.38 17.01 19.45
CA ARG A 315 17.18 17.73 19.88
C ARG A 315 15.99 17.25 19.06
N ILE A 316 14.95 16.79 19.75
CA ILE A 316 13.72 16.27 19.15
C ILE A 316 12.56 17.21 19.50
N SER A 317 11.76 17.55 18.51
CA SER A 317 10.55 18.34 18.67
C SER A 317 9.39 17.66 17.96
N LEU A 318 8.34 17.33 18.73
CA LEU A 318 7.09 16.74 18.25
C LEU A 318 5.92 17.67 18.54
N ARG A 319 4.94 17.70 17.64
CA ARG A 319 3.61 18.23 17.89
C ARG A 319 2.58 17.13 17.81
N LEU A 320 1.69 17.05 18.79
CA LEU A 320 0.74 15.94 18.93
C LEU A 320 -0.67 16.51 19.11
N ALA A 321 -1.65 15.96 18.39
CA ALA A 321 -3.06 16.21 18.68
C ALA A 321 -3.70 14.95 19.25
N ILE A 322 -4.31 15.10 20.41
CA ILE A 322 -5.04 14.07 21.11
C ILE A 322 -6.49 14.47 21.20
N GLU A 323 -7.39 13.58 20.86
CA GLU A 323 -8.83 13.81 20.96
C GLU A 323 -9.50 12.79 21.88
N PRO A 324 -10.64 13.14 22.50
CA PRO A 324 -11.46 12.20 23.25
C PRO A 324 -11.94 11.04 22.36
N CYS A 325 -11.91 9.81 22.87
CA CYS A 325 -12.42 8.63 22.18
C CYS A 325 -13.10 7.69 23.20
N GLU A 326 -14.38 7.92 23.45
CA GLU A 326 -15.14 7.22 24.49
C GLU A 326 -15.31 5.72 24.22
N ASN A 327 -15.33 5.31 22.94
CA ASN A 327 -15.47 3.92 22.51
C ASN A 327 -14.13 3.26 22.12
N ALA A 328 -13.02 3.79 22.59
CA ALA A 328 -11.69 3.30 22.23
C ALA A 328 -11.47 1.81 22.60
N ASP A 329 -12.16 1.29 23.61
CA ASP A 329 -12.13 -0.12 24.01
C ASP A 329 -12.71 -1.08 22.95
N GLN A 330 -13.56 -0.56 22.05
CA GLN A 330 -14.17 -1.31 20.95
C GLN A 330 -13.37 -1.20 19.64
N LEU A 331 -12.32 -0.38 19.60
CA LEU A 331 -11.53 -0.10 18.42
C LEU A 331 -10.22 -0.91 18.40
N LEU A 332 -9.73 -1.17 17.20
CA LEU A 332 -8.41 -1.74 16.97
C LEU A 332 -7.31 -0.74 17.30
N ARG A 333 -6.11 -1.24 17.59
CA ARG A 333 -4.91 -0.42 17.81
C ARG A 333 -4.11 -0.30 16.54
N PHE A 334 -3.57 0.89 16.30
CA PHE A 334 -2.68 1.15 15.17
C PHE A 334 -1.30 0.55 15.42
N HIS A 335 -0.73 -0.04 14.37
CA HIS A 335 0.60 -0.63 14.35
C HIS A 335 1.40 -0.15 13.14
N ALA A 336 2.73 -0.04 13.31
CA ALA A 336 3.68 0.17 12.24
C ALA A 336 5.05 -0.41 12.66
N ARG A 337 5.55 -1.41 11.93
CA ARG A 337 6.80 -2.11 12.30
C ARG A 337 7.76 -2.12 11.13
N TRP A 338 8.85 -1.39 11.29
CA TRP A 338 9.91 -1.41 10.29
C TRP A 338 10.75 -2.69 10.37
N HIS A 339 11.05 -3.23 9.23
CA HIS A 339 12.02 -4.31 9.10
C HIS A 339 12.72 -4.24 7.74
N GLN A 340 13.87 -4.89 7.64
CA GLN A 340 14.63 -5.00 6.40
C GLN A 340 15.33 -6.34 6.29
N GLY A 341 15.79 -6.68 5.12
CA GLY A 341 16.63 -7.84 4.91
C GLY A 341 16.32 -8.59 3.64
N VAL A 342 16.99 -9.72 3.51
CA VAL A 342 16.75 -10.64 2.39
C VAL A 342 15.40 -11.32 2.61
N PHE A 343 15.20 -11.96 3.77
CA PHE A 343 13.94 -12.56 4.20
C PHE A 343 13.84 -12.51 5.74
N ILE A 344 12.62 -12.49 6.25
CA ILE A 344 12.38 -12.72 7.68
C ILE A 344 12.44 -14.24 7.89
N ASP A 345 13.27 -14.67 8.84
CA ASP A 345 13.42 -16.09 9.18
C ASP A 345 12.25 -16.57 10.05
N THR A 346 11.07 -16.67 9.44
CA THR A 346 9.87 -17.19 10.09
C THR A 346 9.61 -18.67 9.75
N ASP A 347 10.10 -19.10 8.60
CA ASP A 347 10.03 -20.49 8.13
C ASP A 347 10.93 -20.64 6.91
N ALA A 348 12.18 -21.04 7.10
CA ALA A 348 13.16 -21.16 6.03
C ALA A 348 12.71 -22.13 4.92
N ALA A 349 11.84 -23.11 5.24
CA ALA A 349 11.30 -24.05 4.26
C ALA A 349 10.33 -23.38 3.27
N ARG A 350 9.69 -22.27 3.66
CA ARG A 350 8.79 -21.51 2.77
C ARG A 350 9.49 -20.82 1.61
N PHE A 351 10.79 -20.67 1.69
CA PHE A 351 11.59 -19.91 0.73
C PHE A 351 12.58 -20.79 -0.05
N ALA A 352 12.36 -22.10 -0.05
CA ALA A 352 13.19 -23.04 -0.81
C ALA A 352 12.89 -22.92 -2.32
N PRO A 353 13.90 -22.70 -3.18
CA PRO A 353 13.68 -22.57 -4.61
C PRO A 353 12.96 -23.80 -5.20
N GLY A 354 11.89 -23.56 -5.95
CA GLY A 354 11.24 -24.56 -6.80
C GLY A 354 10.08 -25.34 -6.18
N HIS A 355 9.78 -25.19 -4.88
CA HIS A 355 8.67 -25.94 -4.25
C HIS A 355 7.74 -25.09 -3.38
N ASP A 356 8.12 -23.86 -3.06
CA ASP A 356 7.41 -22.99 -2.12
C ASP A 356 7.13 -21.61 -2.73
N ARG A 357 6.71 -20.66 -1.86
CA ARG A 357 6.43 -19.28 -2.24
C ARG A 357 7.70 -18.42 -2.44
N TRP A 358 8.81 -19.03 -2.81
CA TRP A 358 9.99 -18.28 -3.20
C TRP A 358 9.77 -17.60 -4.57
N PRO A 359 10.12 -16.33 -4.78
CA PRO A 359 10.93 -15.44 -3.94
C PRO A 359 10.11 -14.38 -3.17
N ASP A 360 8.97 -14.75 -2.63
CA ASP A 360 8.12 -13.85 -1.84
C ASP A 360 8.86 -13.31 -0.60
N TRP A 361 8.99 -12.00 -0.49
CA TRP A 361 9.56 -11.33 0.66
C TRP A 361 8.45 -10.79 1.57
N PRO A 362 8.42 -11.16 2.87
CA PRO A 362 7.32 -10.79 3.73
C PRO A 362 7.34 -9.29 4.06
N ILE A 363 6.21 -8.62 3.84
CA ILE A 363 5.98 -7.22 4.24
C ILE A 363 5.26 -7.12 5.58
N LEU A 364 4.32 -8.05 5.86
CA LEU A 364 3.64 -8.16 7.15
C LEU A 364 3.20 -9.60 7.39
N LEU A 365 3.59 -10.15 8.53
CA LEU A 365 3.12 -11.43 9.05
C LEU A 365 2.53 -11.17 10.44
N THR A 366 1.21 -11.38 10.61
CA THR A 366 0.56 -11.14 11.89
C THR A 366 -0.59 -12.11 12.15
N LYS A 367 -0.92 -12.31 13.42
CA LYS A 367 -2.02 -13.16 13.89
C LYS A 367 -2.93 -12.37 14.80
N GLY A 368 -4.23 -12.58 14.67
CA GLY A 368 -5.29 -11.85 15.37
C GLY A 368 -6.26 -11.26 14.37
N ARG A 369 -7.18 -10.43 14.81
CA ARG A 369 -8.16 -9.73 13.97
C ARG A 369 -7.69 -8.31 13.68
N GLY A 370 -7.82 -7.87 12.43
CA GLY A 370 -7.35 -6.54 12.05
C GLY A 370 -7.65 -6.12 10.62
N ARG A 371 -6.96 -5.05 10.19
CA ARG A 371 -7.01 -4.49 8.83
C ARG A 371 -5.62 -4.07 8.39
N PHE A 372 -5.14 -4.61 7.28
CA PHE A 372 -3.92 -4.12 6.62
C PHE A 372 -4.26 -2.88 5.79
N CYS A 373 -3.45 -1.83 5.95
CA CYS A 373 -3.71 -0.50 5.39
C CYS A 373 -2.59 0.00 4.45
N GLY A 374 -1.75 -0.92 3.97
CA GLY A 374 -0.67 -0.59 3.05
C GLY A 374 0.69 -0.49 3.71
N LEU A 375 1.66 0.04 2.99
CA LEU A 375 3.05 0.13 3.44
C LEU A 375 3.82 1.29 2.82
N HIS A 376 4.89 1.66 3.50
CA HIS A 376 6.06 2.30 2.91
C HIS A 376 7.08 1.23 2.55
N LEU A 377 7.62 1.27 1.33
CA LEU A 377 8.70 0.41 0.85
C LEU A 377 9.90 1.29 0.47
N HIS A 378 11.05 1.00 1.08
CA HIS A 378 12.33 1.51 0.67
C HIS A 378 13.13 0.38 0.01
N VAL A 379 13.54 0.60 -1.23
CA VAL A 379 14.39 -0.31 -1.98
C VAL A 379 15.76 0.33 -2.17
N TYR A 380 16.80 -0.37 -1.76
CA TYR A 380 18.17 -0.02 -2.13
C TYR A 380 18.61 -0.97 -3.25
N ASN A 381 18.69 -0.43 -4.46
CA ASN A 381 19.09 -1.16 -5.65
C ASN A 381 20.55 -0.89 -5.95
N LYS A 382 21.36 -1.97 -6.01
CA LYS A 382 22.78 -1.92 -6.39
C LYS A 382 22.94 -2.74 -7.67
N TRP A 383 23.07 -2.02 -8.77
CA TRP A 383 23.10 -2.58 -10.10
C TRP A 383 24.40 -2.22 -10.82
N THR A 384 24.93 -3.16 -11.60
CA THR A 384 26.09 -2.94 -12.45
C THR A 384 25.76 -3.32 -13.89
N GLU A 385 26.16 -2.49 -14.86
CA GLU A 385 25.97 -2.78 -16.28
C GLU A 385 26.73 -4.05 -16.66
N PRO A 386 26.09 -5.09 -17.23
CA PRO A 386 26.80 -6.26 -17.71
C PRO A 386 27.63 -5.94 -18.96
N GLU A 387 28.75 -6.63 -19.17
CA GLU A 387 29.57 -6.48 -20.38
C GLU A 387 28.81 -6.77 -21.67
N LYS A 388 27.86 -7.69 -21.60
CA LYS A 388 26.91 -8.01 -22.67
C LYS A 388 25.50 -8.01 -22.11
N PRO A 389 24.74 -6.94 -22.32
CA PRO A 389 23.38 -6.85 -21.86
C PRO A 389 22.53 -7.97 -22.46
N ALA A 390 21.65 -8.57 -21.67
CA ALA A 390 20.64 -9.50 -22.16
C ALA A 390 19.75 -8.80 -23.20
N SER A 391 19.49 -9.46 -24.33
CA SER A 391 18.54 -8.96 -25.33
C SER A 391 17.13 -9.12 -24.77
N THR A 392 16.54 -8.03 -24.33
CA THR A 392 15.13 -7.98 -23.95
C THR A 392 14.40 -7.01 -24.87
N TRP A 393 13.09 -7.15 -25.04
CA TRP A 393 12.28 -6.25 -25.85
C TRP A 393 12.26 -4.79 -25.32
N TRP A 394 12.60 -4.57 -24.08
CA TRP A 394 12.77 -3.28 -23.41
C TRP A 394 14.03 -2.55 -23.86
N TYR A 395 15.02 -3.30 -24.29
CA TYR A 395 16.37 -2.83 -24.50
C TYR A 395 16.49 -1.76 -25.57
N GLY A 396 15.69 -1.88 -26.63
CA GLY A 396 15.67 -0.91 -27.72
C GLY A 396 15.06 0.46 -27.37
N GLN A 397 14.42 0.59 -26.20
CA GLN A 397 13.78 1.83 -25.77
C GLN A 397 14.71 2.74 -24.94
N TRP A 398 15.75 2.18 -24.32
CA TRP A 398 16.60 2.90 -23.36
C TRP A 398 18.09 2.86 -23.70
N GLU A 399 18.43 3.03 -24.96
CA GLU A 399 19.80 3.17 -25.44
C GLU A 399 20.87 2.63 -24.49
N SER A 400 21.19 1.34 -24.51
CA SER A 400 22.28 0.70 -23.77
C SER A 400 22.05 0.25 -22.32
N LYS A 401 20.85 0.35 -21.73
CA LYS A 401 20.63 -0.17 -20.36
C LYS A 401 19.90 -1.51 -20.35
N SER A 402 20.36 -2.44 -19.54
CA SER A 402 19.71 -3.71 -19.26
C SER A 402 18.51 -3.50 -18.33
N VAL A 403 17.47 -4.35 -18.43
CA VAL A 403 16.38 -4.40 -17.45
C VAL A 403 16.84 -4.87 -16.07
N ASP A 404 18.08 -5.33 -15.95
CA ASP A 404 18.66 -5.75 -14.66
C ASP A 404 18.67 -4.64 -13.61
N TRP A 405 18.59 -3.37 -14.00
CA TRP A 405 18.44 -2.25 -13.08
C TRP A 405 17.03 -2.15 -12.47
N TRP A 406 16.00 -2.72 -13.10
CA TRP A 406 14.62 -2.63 -12.62
C TRP A 406 14.32 -3.70 -11.57
N TRP A 407 13.73 -3.28 -10.45
CA TRP A 407 13.43 -4.14 -9.29
C TRP A 407 11.94 -4.44 -9.12
N GLY A 408 11.05 -3.73 -9.81
CA GLY A 408 9.63 -3.64 -9.48
C GLY A 408 8.72 -4.67 -10.14
N GLU A 409 9.25 -5.66 -10.90
CA GLU A 409 8.43 -6.67 -11.59
C GLU A 409 7.77 -7.70 -10.66
N GLY A 410 8.19 -7.76 -9.40
CA GLY A 410 7.69 -8.76 -8.46
C GLY A 410 6.31 -8.39 -7.90
N ASP A 411 5.42 -9.38 -7.85
CA ASP A 411 4.02 -9.25 -7.49
C ASP A 411 3.77 -9.05 -6.01
N GLU A 412 2.72 -8.32 -5.66
CA GLU A 412 2.15 -8.38 -4.32
C GLU A 412 1.23 -9.60 -4.19
N LYS A 413 1.35 -10.29 -3.05
CA LYS A 413 0.53 -11.45 -2.70
C LYS A 413 0.05 -11.32 -1.26
N LEU A 414 -1.28 -11.21 -1.07
CA LEU A 414 -1.89 -11.02 0.24
C LEU A 414 -2.80 -12.20 0.56
N PHE A 415 -2.43 -12.93 1.63
CA PHE A 415 -3.14 -14.10 2.12
C PHE A 415 -3.88 -13.73 3.41
N VAL A 416 -5.15 -14.07 3.47
CA VAL A 416 -6.03 -13.76 4.60
C VAL A 416 -6.47 -15.05 5.29
N ASP A 417 -6.40 -15.07 6.62
CA ASP A 417 -6.98 -16.14 7.45
C ASP A 417 -6.54 -17.57 7.08
N GLY A 418 -5.29 -17.72 6.64
CA GLY A 418 -4.70 -19.02 6.32
C GLY A 418 -5.02 -19.52 4.91
N GLU A 419 -5.42 -18.62 4.00
CA GLU A 419 -5.55 -18.95 2.58
C GLU A 419 -4.31 -19.68 2.06
N LYS A 420 -4.52 -20.65 1.17
CA LYS A 420 -3.44 -21.34 0.46
C LYS A 420 -3.06 -20.65 -0.84
N PHE A 421 -4.02 -20.01 -1.49
CA PHE A 421 -3.80 -19.13 -2.63
C PHE A 421 -4.30 -17.73 -2.25
N PRO A 422 -3.54 -16.65 -2.55
CA PRO A 422 -3.87 -15.33 -2.02
C PRO A 422 -5.14 -14.74 -2.67
N SER A 423 -5.97 -14.09 -1.88
CA SER A 423 -7.11 -13.31 -2.38
C SER A 423 -6.71 -12.03 -3.13
N THR A 424 -5.46 -11.60 -2.96
CA THR A 424 -4.83 -10.56 -3.77
C THR A 424 -3.55 -11.12 -4.37
N PHE A 425 -3.48 -11.13 -5.70
CA PHE A 425 -2.29 -11.46 -6.48
C PHE A 425 -2.12 -10.38 -7.55
N GLY A 426 -1.01 -9.66 -7.51
CA GLY A 426 -0.74 -8.53 -8.39
C GLY A 426 -0.11 -8.86 -9.73
N THR A 427 0.51 -7.85 -10.33
CA THR A 427 1.19 -7.91 -11.62
C THR A 427 2.49 -7.08 -11.61
N GLY A 428 3.03 -6.82 -10.43
CA GLY A 428 4.21 -6.03 -10.21
C GLY A 428 4.09 -5.08 -9.02
N SER A 429 5.19 -4.87 -8.32
CA SER A 429 5.23 -3.98 -7.14
C SER A 429 4.87 -2.53 -7.47
N GLU A 430 5.20 -2.04 -8.66
CA GLU A 430 4.82 -0.71 -9.11
C GLU A 430 3.33 -0.61 -9.43
N ASP A 431 2.74 -1.68 -9.97
CA ASP A 431 1.32 -1.80 -10.29
C ASP A 431 0.48 -1.82 -9.01
N TYR A 432 0.98 -2.50 -7.97
CA TYR A 432 0.41 -2.44 -6.63
C TYR A 432 0.36 -1.00 -6.10
N VAL A 433 1.46 -0.26 -6.22
CA VAL A 433 1.52 1.16 -5.83
C VAL A 433 0.60 2.02 -6.70
N GLY A 434 0.41 1.66 -7.98
CA GLY A 434 -0.52 2.29 -8.90
C GLY A 434 0.12 3.09 -10.03
N TYR A 435 1.44 2.96 -10.22
CA TYR A 435 2.12 3.59 -11.35
C TYR A 435 2.47 2.61 -12.44
N ALA A 436 2.51 2.35 -13.43
CA ALA A 436 2.91 1.31 -14.37
C ALA A 436 4.31 1.58 -14.88
N TRP A 437 5.08 0.53 -15.00
CA TRP A 437 6.46 0.51 -15.47
C TRP A 437 7.37 1.51 -14.76
N ALA A 438 8.63 1.22 -14.70
CA ALA A 438 9.61 2.24 -14.44
C ALA A 438 9.49 3.30 -15.55
N ALA A 439 9.21 4.53 -15.17
CA ALA A 439 9.23 5.61 -16.12
C ALA A 439 10.64 5.71 -16.77
N GLU A 440 10.69 6.15 -18.00
CA GLU A 440 11.96 6.49 -18.65
C GLU A 440 12.67 7.59 -17.85
N PRO A 441 14.02 7.55 -17.77
CA PRO A 441 14.76 8.65 -17.18
C PRO A 441 14.46 10.00 -17.88
N PRO A 442 14.31 11.11 -17.11
CA PRO A 442 14.27 11.16 -15.64
C PRO A 442 12.95 10.60 -15.10
N PHE A 443 13.06 9.69 -14.11
CA PHE A 443 11.88 9.08 -13.50
C PHE A 443 10.99 10.11 -12.83
N ALA A 444 9.73 10.19 -13.27
CA ALA A 444 8.77 11.13 -12.71
C ALA A 444 8.34 10.69 -11.31
N ARG A 445 8.69 11.49 -10.30
CA ARG A 445 8.11 11.35 -8.96
C ARG A 445 6.65 11.81 -8.99
N PHE A 446 5.84 11.21 -8.13
CA PHE A 446 4.44 11.60 -7.97
C PHE A 446 4.04 11.55 -6.50
N GLU A 447 2.99 12.29 -6.18
CA GLU A 447 2.29 12.27 -4.90
C GLU A 447 0.78 12.22 -5.15
N HIS A 448 0.08 11.39 -4.37
CA HIS A 448 -1.35 11.18 -4.47
C HIS A 448 -1.89 10.82 -3.07
N PRO A 449 -3.19 11.04 -2.74
CA PRO A 449 -3.75 10.63 -1.45
C PRO A 449 -3.44 9.20 -1.03
N PHE A 450 -3.38 8.27 -1.98
CA PHE A 450 -3.26 6.84 -1.71
C PHE A 450 -1.90 6.23 -2.12
N ALA A 451 -1.00 7.00 -2.71
CA ALA A 451 0.30 6.49 -3.15
C ALA A 451 1.31 7.61 -3.39
N CYS A 452 2.59 7.29 -3.26
CA CYS A 452 3.64 8.20 -3.70
C CYS A 452 4.90 7.45 -4.17
N LEU A 453 5.63 8.08 -5.09
CA LEU A 453 7.02 7.80 -5.42
C LEU A 453 7.82 9.04 -5.07
N SER A 454 8.34 9.09 -3.84
CA SER A 454 8.97 10.29 -3.28
C SER A 454 10.46 10.38 -3.63
N ARG A 455 11.11 9.24 -3.88
CA ARG A 455 12.52 9.15 -4.28
C ARG A 455 12.72 8.07 -5.34
N MET A 456 13.48 8.39 -6.38
CA MET A 456 13.90 7.46 -7.43
C MET A 456 15.23 7.94 -8.00
N PRO A 457 16.28 7.09 -8.10
CA PRO A 457 17.54 7.46 -8.74
C PRO A 457 17.38 7.58 -10.25
N ILE A 458 18.16 8.48 -10.87
CA ILE A 458 18.06 8.75 -12.33
C ILE A 458 18.48 7.53 -13.15
N ASP A 459 19.47 6.77 -12.67
CA ASP A 459 20.07 5.64 -13.37
C ASP A 459 19.60 4.27 -12.87
N GLY A 460 18.65 4.25 -11.94
CA GLY A 460 18.17 3.03 -11.29
C GLY A 460 19.05 2.52 -10.15
N ASN A 461 20.26 3.10 -9.92
CA ASN A 461 21.12 2.75 -8.80
C ASN A 461 20.83 3.60 -7.57
N GLY A 462 20.78 2.97 -6.40
CA GLY A 462 20.57 3.64 -5.12
C GLY A 462 19.18 3.45 -4.55
N HIS A 463 18.67 4.48 -3.89
CA HIS A 463 17.47 4.38 -3.06
C HIS A 463 16.21 4.80 -3.79
N THR A 464 15.23 3.91 -3.80
CA THR A 464 13.85 4.20 -4.22
C THR A 464 12.95 4.20 -2.98
N SER A 465 12.02 5.15 -2.91
CA SER A 465 11.05 5.27 -1.82
C SER A 465 9.64 5.38 -2.40
N VAL A 466 8.82 4.38 -2.13
CA VAL A 466 7.43 4.29 -2.61
C VAL A 466 6.51 3.97 -1.44
N SER A 467 5.26 4.43 -1.51
CA SER A 467 4.24 4.08 -0.53
C SER A 467 2.91 3.83 -1.19
N ARG A 468 2.16 2.87 -0.67
CA ARG A 468 0.77 2.58 -1.00
C ARG A 468 -0.05 2.58 0.28
N PHE A 469 -1.13 3.37 0.29
CA PHE A 469 -2.07 3.47 1.42
C PHE A 469 -3.42 2.90 0.98
N GLN A 470 -3.76 1.73 1.52
CA GLN A 470 -5.02 1.03 1.27
C GLN A 470 -6.05 1.51 2.31
N ILE A 471 -6.86 2.50 1.94
CA ILE A 471 -7.83 3.11 2.84
C ILE A 471 -9.21 2.47 2.63
N ALA A 472 -9.89 2.76 1.51
CA ALA A 472 -11.16 2.11 1.19
C ALA A 472 -10.99 0.62 0.91
N ASP A 473 -9.93 0.28 0.21
CA ASP A 473 -9.51 -1.06 -0.18
C ASP A 473 -8.58 -1.74 0.83
N ASN A 474 -8.65 -1.35 2.12
CA ASN A 474 -7.95 -2.05 3.19
C ASN A 474 -8.34 -3.54 3.23
N VAL A 475 -7.42 -4.37 3.73
CA VAL A 475 -7.62 -5.83 3.76
C VAL A 475 -7.98 -6.27 5.17
N PRO A 476 -9.27 -6.60 5.43
CA PRO A 476 -9.71 -7.12 6.73
C PRO A 476 -9.28 -8.58 6.91
N PHE A 477 -8.95 -8.95 8.15
CA PHE A 477 -8.67 -10.33 8.53
C PHE A 477 -9.23 -10.64 9.92
N GLN A 478 -9.65 -11.90 10.16
CA GLN A 478 -10.23 -12.36 11.43
C GLN A 478 -9.24 -13.13 12.30
N HIS A 479 -8.25 -13.80 11.68
CA HIS A 479 -7.32 -14.71 12.37
C HIS A 479 -5.86 -14.44 12.05
N SER A 480 -5.54 -14.13 10.80
CA SER A 480 -4.16 -13.88 10.36
C SER A 480 -4.10 -13.12 9.06
N PHE A 481 -2.97 -12.45 8.86
CA PHE A 481 -2.62 -11.82 7.60
C PHE A 481 -1.16 -12.12 7.27
N GLU A 482 -0.92 -12.51 6.02
CA GLU A 482 0.41 -12.69 5.45
C GLU A 482 0.49 -11.89 4.15
N GLY A 483 1.27 -10.81 4.15
CA GLY A 483 1.51 -10.00 2.97
C GLY A 483 2.94 -10.15 2.49
N TYR A 484 3.11 -10.30 1.18
CA TYR A 484 4.40 -10.46 0.53
C TYR A 484 4.52 -9.54 -0.67
N LEU A 485 5.77 -9.16 -0.97
CA LEU A 485 6.19 -8.68 -2.28
C LEU A 485 7.21 -9.68 -2.82
N GLU A 486 7.00 -10.11 -4.02
CA GLU A 486 7.97 -10.94 -4.72
C GLU A 486 9.25 -10.13 -4.92
N LYS A 487 10.37 -10.70 -4.48
CA LYS A 487 11.66 -10.03 -4.60
C LYS A 487 12.32 -10.38 -5.92
N TYR A 488 11.90 -9.70 -6.98
CA TYR A 488 12.33 -9.95 -8.35
C TYR A 488 13.84 -9.84 -8.55
N LYS A 489 14.48 -8.84 -7.92
CA LYS A 489 15.94 -8.69 -7.90
C LYS A 489 16.45 -8.96 -6.50
N SER A 490 17.10 -10.10 -6.30
CA SER A 490 17.75 -10.44 -5.05
C SER A 490 19.18 -10.91 -5.30
N ASP A 491 20.03 -10.81 -4.29
CA ASP A 491 21.37 -11.40 -4.32
C ASP A 491 21.35 -12.93 -4.46
N ILE A 492 20.22 -13.57 -4.18
CA ILE A 492 19.99 -15.00 -4.37
C ILE A 492 19.78 -15.34 -5.85
N TRP A 493 19.41 -14.38 -6.69
CA TRP A 493 19.17 -14.55 -8.13
C TRP A 493 20.42 -14.46 -8.99
N SER A 494 21.59 -14.36 -8.39
CA SER A 494 22.87 -14.36 -9.12
C SER A 494 23.02 -15.54 -10.08
N ASP A 495 22.41 -16.68 -9.77
CA ASP A 495 22.43 -17.87 -10.61
C ASP A 495 21.71 -17.69 -11.96
N HIS A 496 20.86 -16.69 -12.07
CA HIS A 496 20.14 -16.35 -13.30
C HIS A 496 20.82 -15.25 -14.11
N GLY A 497 22.04 -14.88 -13.77
CA GLY A 497 22.82 -13.87 -14.49
C GLY A 497 22.39 -12.43 -14.23
N SER A 498 21.58 -12.19 -13.20
CA SER A 498 21.21 -10.83 -12.79
C SER A 498 22.41 -10.09 -12.20
N HIS A 499 22.66 -8.89 -12.69
CA HIS A 499 23.66 -7.96 -12.16
C HIS A 499 23.08 -7.00 -11.10
N GLY A 500 21.80 -7.17 -10.76
CA GLY A 500 21.09 -6.36 -9.77
C GLY A 500 21.07 -7.03 -8.39
N LYS A 501 21.27 -6.22 -7.35
CA LYS A 501 21.07 -6.60 -5.95
C LYS A 501 20.12 -5.62 -5.31
N CYS A 502 19.05 -6.11 -4.70
CA CYS A 502 18.06 -5.27 -4.03
C CYS A 502 17.94 -5.63 -2.56
N LEU A 503 18.04 -4.62 -1.71
CA LEU A 503 17.67 -4.71 -0.31
C LEU A 503 16.33 -4.03 -0.11
N TYR A 504 15.38 -4.74 0.47
CA TYR A 504 14.06 -4.22 0.81
C TYR A 504 14.00 -3.85 2.28
N ALA A 505 13.40 -2.70 2.58
CA ALA A 505 12.98 -2.33 3.91
C ALA A 505 11.52 -1.86 3.84
N ALA A 506 10.66 -2.37 4.71
CA ALA A 506 9.25 -2.05 4.73
C ALA A 506 8.80 -1.52 6.09
N THR A 507 7.83 -0.63 6.05
CA THR A 507 7.02 -0.23 7.20
C THR A 507 5.56 -0.44 6.83
N PRO A 508 4.98 -1.62 7.08
CA PRO A 508 3.55 -1.85 6.94
C PRO A 508 2.78 -1.04 7.98
N TYR A 509 1.58 -0.61 7.61
CA TYR A 509 0.61 0.07 8.46
C TYR A 509 -0.62 -0.81 8.59
N TRP A 510 -1.05 -1.09 9.83
CA TRP A 510 -2.25 -1.91 10.06
C TRP A 510 -2.91 -1.57 11.39
N TYR A 511 -4.13 -2.01 11.55
CA TYR A 511 -4.86 -1.98 12.80
C TYR A 511 -5.13 -3.39 13.26
N GLN A 512 -5.03 -3.63 14.58
CA GLN A 512 -5.19 -4.96 15.16
C GLN A 512 -5.74 -4.91 16.57
N ASP A 513 -6.27 -6.04 17.05
CA ASP A 513 -6.74 -6.20 18.43
C ASP A 513 -5.66 -5.82 19.46
N ALA A 514 -6.07 -5.23 20.59
CA ALA A 514 -5.19 -4.59 21.56
C ALA A 514 -4.09 -5.49 22.17
N ASN A 515 -4.30 -6.81 22.22
CA ASN A 515 -3.39 -7.77 22.85
C ASN A 515 -2.54 -8.56 21.85
N SER A 516 -2.45 -8.11 20.62
CA SER A 516 -1.65 -8.79 19.60
C SER A 516 -0.19 -8.36 19.66
N ASN A 517 0.72 -9.32 19.50
CA ASN A 517 2.14 -9.08 19.33
C ASN A 517 2.56 -9.55 17.93
N ASP A 518 3.36 -8.73 17.25
CA ASP A 518 4.01 -9.12 16.02
C ASP A 518 5.31 -9.90 16.32
N ALA A 519 5.79 -10.64 15.33
CA ALA A 519 6.99 -11.46 15.44
C ALA A 519 8.27 -10.73 15.00
N TYR A 520 8.20 -9.41 14.72
CA TYR A 520 9.33 -8.67 14.22
C TYR A 520 10.37 -8.40 15.31
N PRO A 521 11.67 -8.49 14.99
CA PRO A 521 12.74 -8.21 15.93
C PRO A 521 12.76 -6.74 16.34
N ASP A 522 13.45 -6.47 17.45
CA ASP A 522 13.76 -5.12 17.86
C ASP A 522 14.77 -4.46 16.89
N ILE A 523 14.74 -3.14 16.82
CA ILE A 523 15.68 -2.37 15.99
C ILE A 523 16.97 -2.16 16.78
N SER A 524 18.10 -2.65 16.22
CA SER A 524 19.44 -2.35 16.70
C SER A 524 20.18 -1.42 15.72
N PRO A 525 21.25 -0.72 16.16
CA PRO A 525 22.08 0.09 15.26
C PRO A 525 22.60 -0.69 14.05
N GLU A 526 22.96 -1.96 14.25
CA GLU A 526 23.49 -2.84 13.19
C GLU A 526 22.40 -3.20 12.18
N SER A 527 21.15 -3.36 12.63
CA SER A 527 20.03 -3.69 11.74
C SER A 527 19.66 -2.55 10.81
N LEU A 528 20.04 -1.30 11.11
CA LEU A 528 19.66 -0.13 10.33
C LEU A 528 20.46 0.05 9.04
N TRP A 529 21.78 -0.22 9.08
CA TRP A 529 22.70 0.07 7.98
C TRP A 529 23.64 -1.06 7.59
N GLY A 530 23.74 -2.13 8.40
CA GLY A 530 24.76 -3.19 8.23
C GLY A 530 24.82 -3.84 6.85
N GLN A 531 23.72 -3.82 6.09
CA GLN A 531 23.65 -4.44 4.77
C GLN A 531 23.82 -3.44 3.59
N TYR A 532 23.82 -2.14 3.84
CA TYR A 532 24.03 -1.12 2.79
C TYR A 532 25.50 -0.91 2.44
N HIS A 533 26.41 -1.47 3.23
CA HIS A 533 27.86 -1.37 3.05
C HIS A 533 28.49 -2.61 2.41
N LEU A 534 27.68 -3.58 1.95
CA LEU A 534 28.17 -4.81 1.30
C LEU A 534 28.47 -4.60 -0.19
#